data_9094c96805490c3b024d3b65f9c3d5e3
#
_entry.id   9094c96805490c3b024d3b65f9c3d5e3
#
_cell.length_a   1.000
_cell.length_b   1.000
_cell.length_c   1.000
_cell.angle_alpha   90.00
_cell.angle_beta   90.00
_cell.angle_gamma   90.00
#
_symmetry.space_group_name_H-M   'P 1'
#
loop_
_entity.id
_entity.type
_entity.pdbx_description
1 polymer ?
#
loop_
_entity_poly.entity_id
_entity_poly.type
_entity_poly.pdbx_seq_one_letter_code
_entity_poly.pdbx_strand_id
1 'polypeptide(L)'
;IVNYISVKAIPGSEADALAVLKVTVQKYLEKVAGKDYTTTTKAAFDQAIADAQKLIDENSADTDAIAAAKKAIEKAYSSLVEAHFETYDSITGTNAARIYDNNGAKVQAHGGQIQKIGDTYYWIGEDRTNGYRPMPGVHMYSSKDLYNWKDEGVVLRTMDNYDQFETDNYFKNLYGDLSA
;
A
#
# COMPACT_ATOMS: atom_id res chain seq x y z
N ILE A 1 12.20 9.32 -33.48
CA ILE A 1 10.96 9.03 -34.24
C ILE A 1 10.39 7.77 -33.60
N VAL A 2 9.36 7.93 -32.78
CA VAL A 2 8.65 6.79 -32.19
C VAL A 2 7.58 6.36 -33.20
N ASN A 3 7.79 5.21 -33.82
CA ASN A 3 6.76 4.61 -34.66
C ASN A 3 5.66 4.04 -33.78
N TYR A 4 4.53 4.71 -33.72
CA TYR A 4 3.31 4.14 -33.18
C TYR A 4 2.80 3.05 -34.14
N ILE A 5 2.94 1.78 -33.74
CA ILE A 5 2.19 0.71 -34.39
C ILE A 5 0.77 0.80 -33.85
N SER A 6 -0.13 1.36 -34.63
CA SER A 6 -1.56 1.28 -34.34
C SER A 6 -2.02 -0.14 -34.65
N VAL A 7 -2.11 -1.00 -33.65
CA VAL A 7 -2.81 -2.28 -33.79
C VAL A 7 -4.30 -1.97 -33.83
N LYS A 8 -4.89 -2.10 -34.99
CA LYS A 8 -6.34 -2.01 -35.18
C LYS A 8 -6.92 -3.32 -34.64
N ALA A 9 -7.48 -3.29 -33.42
CA ALA A 9 -8.15 -4.46 -32.86
C ALA A 9 -9.30 -4.88 -33.75
N ILE A 10 -9.35 -6.16 -34.11
CA ILE A 10 -10.53 -6.76 -34.72
C ILE A 10 -11.52 -7.00 -33.58
N PRO A 11 -12.70 -6.39 -33.57
CA PRO A 11 -13.64 -6.57 -32.47
C PRO A 11 -14.03 -8.04 -32.35
N GLY A 12 -13.76 -8.68 -31.21
CA GLY A 12 -14.34 -9.96 -30.83
C GLY A 12 -13.40 -11.13 -30.63
N SER A 13 -12.05 -10.98 -30.58
CA SER A 13 -11.18 -12.09 -30.22
C SER A 13 -10.72 -11.99 -28.74
N GLU A 14 -10.78 -13.11 -28.03
CA GLU A 14 -10.28 -13.25 -26.65
C GLU A 14 -8.79 -12.88 -26.54
N ALA A 15 -8.01 -13.22 -27.55
CA ALA A 15 -6.59 -12.87 -27.67
C ALA A 15 -6.38 -11.34 -27.73
N ASP A 16 -7.30 -10.61 -28.35
CA ASP A 16 -7.23 -9.15 -28.44
C ASP A 16 -7.55 -8.50 -27.11
N ALA A 17 -8.52 -9.02 -26.33
CA ALA A 17 -8.89 -8.50 -25.03
C ALA A 17 -7.70 -8.58 -24.06
N LEU A 18 -7.01 -9.72 -24.02
CA LEU A 18 -5.85 -9.92 -23.18
C LEU A 18 -4.65 -9.06 -23.61
N ALA A 19 -4.44 -8.89 -24.91
CA ALA A 19 -3.41 -8.01 -25.44
C ALA A 19 -3.67 -6.54 -25.05
N VAL A 20 -4.93 -6.11 -25.10
CA VAL A 20 -5.34 -4.77 -24.64
C VAL A 20 -5.11 -4.61 -23.13
N LEU A 21 -5.37 -5.64 -22.30
CA LEU A 21 -5.11 -5.59 -20.88
C LEU A 21 -3.62 -5.44 -20.61
N LYS A 22 -2.74 -6.20 -21.29
CA LYS A 22 -1.27 -6.07 -21.18
C LYS A 22 -0.80 -4.65 -21.46
N VAL A 23 -1.27 -4.06 -22.54
CA VAL A 23 -0.96 -2.66 -22.90
C VAL A 23 -1.50 -1.68 -21.85
N THR A 24 -2.68 -1.95 -21.29
CA THR A 24 -3.27 -1.11 -20.24
C THR A 24 -2.41 -1.15 -18.97
N VAL A 25 -2.01 -2.33 -18.51
CA VAL A 25 -1.12 -2.49 -17.33
C VAL A 25 0.17 -1.70 -17.54
N GLN A 26 0.86 -1.92 -18.65
CA GLN A 26 2.11 -1.23 -18.97
C GLN A 26 1.94 0.30 -18.97
N LYS A 27 0.92 0.79 -19.66
CA LYS A 27 0.59 2.23 -19.76
C LYS A 27 0.44 2.88 -18.36
N TYR A 28 -0.28 2.22 -17.44
CA TYR A 28 -0.54 2.82 -16.13
C TYR A 28 0.65 2.68 -15.20
N LEU A 29 1.45 1.62 -15.31
CA LEU A 29 2.73 1.52 -14.61
C LEU A 29 3.70 2.64 -15.02
N GLU A 30 3.79 2.95 -16.32
CA GLU A 30 4.61 4.06 -16.81
C GLU A 30 4.12 5.43 -16.30
N LYS A 31 2.80 5.62 -16.19
CA LYS A 31 2.22 6.88 -15.70
C LYS A 31 2.50 7.17 -14.23
N VAL A 32 2.66 6.13 -13.42
CA VAL A 32 2.95 6.26 -11.98
C VAL A 32 4.43 6.19 -11.65
N ALA A 33 5.27 5.81 -12.61
CA ALA A 33 6.70 5.70 -12.43
C ALA A 33 7.34 7.03 -12.00
N GLY A 34 8.19 6.97 -10.97
CA GLY A 34 8.90 8.15 -10.46
C GLY A 34 8.05 9.13 -9.67
N LYS A 35 6.82 8.74 -9.32
CA LYS A 35 5.93 9.53 -8.47
C LYS A 35 5.64 8.81 -7.16
N ASP A 36 5.49 9.58 -6.10
CA ASP A 36 5.09 9.08 -4.80
C ASP A 36 3.60 9.34 -4.57
N TYR A 37 2.91 8.36 -4.04
CA TYR A 37 1.48 8.43 -3.75
C TYR A 37 1.22 8.03 -2.31
N THR A 38 0.09 8.47 -1.76
CA THR A 38 -0.33 8.06 -0.41
C THR A 38 -0.47 6.54 -0.34
N THR A 39 -0.08 5.96 0.78
CA THR A 39 -0.03 4.50 0.98
C THR A 39 -1.35 3.82 0.64
N THR A 40 -2.46 4.40 1.10
CA THR A 40 -3.81 3.85 0.88
C THR A 40 -4.19 3.80 -0.60
N THR A 41 -3.99 4.91 -1.32
CA THR A 41 -4.39 4.97 -2.75
C THR A 41 -3.44 4.15 -3.63
N LYS A 42 -2.15 4.10 -3.26
CA LYS A 42 -1.15 3.28 -3.94
C LYS A 42 -1.44 1.79 -3.78
N ALA A 43 -1.80 1.33 -2.57
CA ALA A 43 -2.15 -0.06 -2.32
C ALA A 43 -3.34 -0.53 -3.16
N ALA A 44 -4.39 0.30 -3.29
CA ALA A 44 -5.53 0.00 -4.13
C ALA A 44 -5.17 -0.11 -5.62
N PHE A 45 -4.28 0.75 -6.08
CA PHE A 45 -3.76 0.70 -7.45
C PHE A 45 -2.90 -0.56 -7.68
N ASP A 46 -1.99 -0.86 -6.76
CA ASP A 46 -1.12 -2.02 -6.86
C ASP A 46 -1.92 -3.34 -6.85
N GLN A 47 -2.98 -3.41 -6.05
CA GLN A 47 -3.88 -4.56 -6.05
C GLN A 47 -4.58 -4.72 -7.40
N ALA A 48 -5.09 -3.63 -7.99
CA ALA A 48 -5.73 -3.69 -9.31
C ALA A 48 -4.75 -4.14 -10.41
N ILE A 49 -3.49 -3.72 -10.35
CA ILE A 49 -2.42 -4.18 -11.25
C ILE A 49 -2.13 -5.67 -11.03
N ALA A 50 -2.02 -6.12 -9.78
CA ALA A 50 -1.74 -7.53 -9.46
C ALA A 50 -2.86 -8.46 -9.95
N ASP A 51 -4.12 -8.07 -9.75
CA ASP A 51 -5.28 -8.84 -10.24
C ASP A 51 -5.29 -8.94 -11.76
N ALA A 52 -4.98 -7.85 -12.46
CA ALA A 52 -4.85 -7.86 -13.91
C ALA A 52 -3.66 -8.71 -14.39
N GLN A 53 -2.52 -8.64 -13.70
CA GLN A 53 -1.34 -9.44 -14.04
C GLN A 53 -1.64 -10.94 -13.88
N LYS A 54 -2.39 -11.32 -12.85
CA LYS A 54 -2.83 -12.71 -12.67
C LYS A 54 -3.62 -13.22 -13.87
N LEU A 55 -4.59 -12.46 -14.39
CA LEU A 55 -5.34 -12.83 -15.60
C LEU A 55 -4.44 -12.97 -16.82
N ILE A 56 -3.41 -12.12 -16.93
CA ILE A 56 -2.43 -12.18 -18.00
C ILE A 56 -1.58 -13.44 -17.91
N ASP A 57 -1.09 -13.78 -16.72
CA ASP A 57 -0.19 -14.93 -16.48
C ASP A 57 -0.94 -16.24 -16.67
N GLU A 58 -2.21 -16.30 -16.28
CA GLU A 58 -3.11 -17.44 -16.48
C GLU A 58 -3.59 -17.55 -17.94
N ASN A 59 -3.26 -16.61 -18.80
CA ASN A 59 -3.75 -16.52 -20.17
C ASN A 59 -5.28 -16.63 -20.24
N SER A 60 -5.98 -15.88 -19.39
CA SER A 60 -7.43 -15.96 -19.20
C SER A 60 -8.18 -15.68 -20.50
N ALA A 61 -9.19 -16.51 -20.79
CA ALA A 61 -10.16 -16.34 -21.88
C ALA A 61 -11.43 -15.60 -21.42
N ASP A 62 -11.55 -15.27 -20.13
CA ASP A 62 -12.71 -14.58 -19.56
C ASP A 62 -12.69 -13.09 -19.93
N THR A 63 -13.41 -12.74 -20.98
CA THR A 63 -13.49 -11.37 -21.49
C THR A 63 -14.16 -10.41 -20.50
N ASP A 64 -15.08 -10.87 -19.68
CA ASP A 64 -15.76 -10.06 -18.66
C ASP A 64 -14.82 -9.74 -17.49
N ALA A 65 -14.07 -10.73 -17.03
CA ALA A 65 -13.04 -10.54 -16.02
C ALA A 65 -11.94 -9.58 -16.51
N ILE A 66 -11.50 -9.72 -17.77
CA ILE A 66 -10.52 -8.84 -18.40
C ILE A 66 -11.03 -7.38 -18.47
N ALA A 67 -12.29 -7.20 -18.90
CA ALA A 67 -12.91 -5.88 -18.95
C ALA A 67 -13.08 -5.25 -17.57
N ALA A 68 -13.44 -6.06 -16.56
CA ALA A 68 -13.54 -5.61 -15.17
C ALA A 68 -12.17 -5.19 -14.60
N ALA A 69 -11.12 -5.97 -14.84
CA ALA A 69 -9.75 -5.65 -14.41
C ALA A 69 -9.26 -4.33 -15.02
N LYS A 70 -9.50 -4.11 -16.31
CA LYS A 70 -9.19 -2.84 -16.97
C LYS A 70 -9.87 -1.65 -16.30
N LYS A 71 -11.19 -1.74 -16.04
CA LYS A 71 -11.94 -0.70 -15.33
C LYS A 71 -11.43 -0.48 -13.91
N ALA A 72 -11.04 -1.55 -13.20
CA ALA A 72 -10.47 -1.46 -11.87
C ALA A 72 -9.16 -0.66 -11.86
N ILE A 73 -8.26 -0.91 -12.81
CA ILE A 73 -7.01 -0.13 -12.97
C ILE A 73 -7.33 1.35 -13.25
N GLU A 74 -8.23 1.63 -14.18
CA GLU A 74 -8.61 3.01 -14.54
C GLU A 74 -9.20 3.76 -13.34
N LYS A 75 -10.07 3.10 -12.57
CA LYS A 75 -10.67 3.65 -11.34
C LYS A 75 -9.61 3.89 -10.28
N ALA A 76 -8.77 2.89 -10.00
CA ALA A 76 -7.72 3.00 -8.97
C ALA A 76 -6.72 4.10 -9.35
N TYR A 77 -6.31 4.20 -10.61
CA TYR A 77 -5.44 5.27 -11.10
C TYR A 77 -6.08 6.66 -10.92
N SER A 78 -7.36 6.82 -11.24
CA SER A 78 -8.07 8.11 -11.09
C SER A 78 -8.25 8.52 -9.61
N SER A 79 -8.11 7.57 -8.70
CA SER A 79 -8.20 7.79 -7.24
C SER A 79 -6.84 7.97 -6.58
N LEU A 80 -5.73 7.91 -7.35
CA LEU A 80 -4.40 8.13 -6.79
C LEU A 80 -4.27 9.57 -6.28
N VAL A 81 -3.76 9.68 -5.06
CA VAL A 81 -3.43 10.97 -4.44
C VAL A 81 -1.91 11.02 -4.27
N GLU A 82 -1.27 12.02 -4.85
CA GLU A 82 0.17 12.21 -4.69
C GLU A 82 0.49 12.44 -3.20
N ALA A 83 1.58 11.82 -2.72
CA ALA A 83 2.04 11.99 -1.36
C ALA A 83 2.52 13.44 -1.18
N HIS A 84 2.15 14.03 -0.07
CA HIS A 84 2.59 15.38 0.26
C HIS A 84 3.94 15.31 0.98
N PHE A 85 4.95 15.90 0.37
CA PHE A 85 6.27 16.02 0.95
C PHE A 85 6.55 17.51 1.23
N GLU A 86 6.88 17.81 2.48
CA GLU A 86 7.26 19.15 2.88
C GLU A 86 8.76 19.23 3.12
N THR A 87 9.34 20.38 2.87
CA THR A 87 10.69 20.72 3.32
C THR A 87 10.60 21.44 4.66
N TYR A 88 11.54 21.16 5.54
CA TYR A 88 11.61 21.79 6.86
C TYR A 88 13.04 22.23 7.18
N ASP A 89 13.16 23.35 7.86
CA ASP A 89 14.45 23.85 8.34
C ASP A 89 14.77 23.40 9.77
N SER A 90 13.73 23.01 10.52
CA SER A 90 13.87 22.59 11.92
C SER A 90 12.67 21.75 12.35
N ILE A 91 12.94 20.66 13.09
CA ILE A 91 11.92 19.86 13.77
C ILE A 91 11.48 20.45 15.11
N THR A 92 12.02 21.59 15.53
CA THR A 92 11.78 22.27 16.81
C THR A 92 10.79 23.43 16.70
N GLY A 93 9.73 23.29 15.92
CA GLY A 93 8.67 24.30 15.82
C GLY A 93 7.57 24.15 16.86
N THR A 94 6.70 25.17 16.98
CA THR A 94 5.49 25.12 17.82
C THR A 94 4.52 24.00 17.44
N ASN A 95 4.66 23.43 16.26
CA ASN A 95 3.90 22.31 15.73
C ASN A 95 4.65 20.96 15.82
N ALA A 96 5.83 20.91 16.43
CA ALA A 96 6.62 19.68 16.58
C ALA A 96 5.89 18.53 17.29
N ALA A 97 4.84 18.85 18.07
CA ALA A 97 3.97 17.83 18.70
C ALA A 97 2.94 17.20 17.76
N ARG A 98 2.85 17.66 16.51
CA ARG A 98 1.87 17.17 15.53
C ARG A 98 2.58 16.63 14.31
N ILE A 99 3.04 15.40 14.42
CA ILE A 99 3.65 14.68 13.30
C ILE A 99 2.56 13.95 12.54
N TYR A 100 2.54 14.16 11.23
CA TYR A 100 1.61 13.53 10.30
C TYR A 100 2.37 12.63 9.33
N ASP A 101 1.72 11.57 8.90
CA ASP A 101 2.22 10.73 7.82
C ASP A 101 1.94 11.35 6.43
N ASN A 102 2.42 10.70 5.39
CA ASN A 102 2.21 11.15 4.01
C ASN A 102 0.77 10.99 3.50
N ASN A 103 -0.11 10.38 4.30
CA ASN A 103 -1.57 10.35 4.05
C ASN A 103 -2.29 11.53 4.72
N GLY A 104 -1.56 12.35 5.51
CA GLY A 104 -2.12 13.41 6.30
C GLY A 104 -2.78 12.95 7.61
N ALA A 105 -2.57 11.70 8.00
CA ALA A 105 -3.03 11.17 9.28
C ALA A 105 -1.98 11.40 10.38
N LYS A 106 -2.45 11.58 11.61
CA LYS A 106 -1.54 11.73 12.75
C LYS A 106 -0.77 10.44 13.00
N VAL A 107 0.56 10.54 13.12
CA VAL A 107 1.40 9.38 13.46
C VAL A 107 1.00 8.79 14.80
N GLN A 108 0.78 7.49 14.82
CA GLN A 108 0.42 6.67 15.98
C GLN A 108 1.60 5.77 16.38
N ALA A 109 2.58 6.35 17.05
CA ALA A 109 3.77 5.64 17.52
C ALA A 109 4.15 6.09 18.93
N HIS A 110 3.19 5.95 19.88
CA HIS A 110 3.37 6.36 21.26
C HIS A 110 4.45 5.53 21.96
N GLY A 111 5.26 6.20 22.80
CA GLY A 111 6.35 5.56 23.54
C GLY A 111 7.38 4.88 22.63
N GLY A 112 7.35 5.24 21.37
CA GLY A 112 8.05 4.54 20.31
C GLY A 112 9.54 4.84 20.24
N GLN A 113 10.20 4.03 19.42
CA GLN A 113 11.62 4.14 19.10
C GLN A 113 11.79 4.41 17.60
N ILE A 114 12.76 5.26 17.27
CA ILE A 114 13.22 5.45 15.89
C ILE A 114 14.55 4.72 15.73
N GLN A 115 14.63 3.84 14.74
CA GLN A 115 15.84 3.11 14.39
C GLN A 115 16.19 3.33 12.92
N LYS A 116 17.47 3.54 12.64
CA LYS A 116 17.98 3.63 11.25
C LYS A 116 18.49 2.26 10.80
N ILE A 117 17.98 1.78 9.66
CA ILE A 117 18.43 0.57 8.98
C ILE A 117 18.76 0.94 7.53
N GLY A 118 20.04 0.85 7.17
CA GLY A 118 20.49 1.41 5.89
C GLY A 118 20.29 2.92 5.84
N ASP A 119 19.57 3.39 4.84
CA ASP A 119 19.18 4.81 4.64
C ASP A 119 17.72 5.10 5.03
N THR A 120 17.07 4.19 5.73
CA THR A 120 15.69 4.34 6.14
C THR A 120 15.61 4.42 7.66
N TYR A 121 14.82 5.36 8.16
CA TYR A 121 14.43 5.47 9.55
C TYR A 121 13.08 4.76 9.73
N TYR A 122 12.97 3.93 10.75
CA TYR A 122 11.75 3.25 11.15
C TYR A 122 11.32 3.76 12.52
N TRP A 123 10.09 4.26 12.60
CA TRP A 123 9.48 4.67 13.86
C TRP A 123 8.43 3.64 14.24
N ILE A 124 8.61 2.99 15.38
CA ILE A 124 7.78 1.89 15.85
C ILE A 124 7.28 2.26 17.26
N GLY A 125 5.98 2.17 17.47
CA GLY A 125 5.39 2.49 18.77
C GLY A 125 3.94 2.02 18.90
N GLU A 126 3.35 2.26 20.07
CA GLU A 126 1.96 1.90 20.33
C GLU A 126 0.99 2.70 19.43
N ASP A 127 0.08 1.98 18.77
CA ASP A 127 -1.06 2.61 18.12
C ASP A 127 -2.13 2.96 19.16
N ARG A 128 -2.40 4.24 19.28
CA ARG A 128 -3.41 4.78 20.19
C ARG A 128 -4.54 5.49 19.46
N THR A 129 -4.83 5.08 18.23
CA THR A 129 -5.95 5.64 17.44
C THR A 129 -7.26 5.59 18.23
N ASN A 130 -7.49 4.51 18.98
CA ASN A 130 -8.66 4.31 19.81
C ASN A 130 -8.43 4.66 21.29
N GLY A 131 -7.34 5.36 21.63
CA GLY A 131 -6.92 5.63 23.01
C GLY A 131 -6.10 4.49 23.61
N TYR A 132 -6.24 4.28 24.92
CA TYR A 132 -5.47 3.25 25.62
C TYR A 132 -6.03 1.83 25.45
N ARG A 133 -7.33 1.71 25.24
CA ARG A 133 -8.01 0.41 25.05
C ARG A 133 -9.28 0.58 24.23
N PRO A 134 -9.56 -0.31 23.26
CA PRO A 134 -8.64 -1.33 22.74
C PRO A 134 -7.50 -0.68 21.94
N MET A 135 -6.28 -1.17 22.12
CA MET A 135 -5.12 -0.72 21.35
C MET A 135 -4.91 -1.67 20.17
N PRO A 136 -4.89 -1.19 18.92
CA PRO A 136 -4.74 -2.06 17.74
C PRO A 136 -3.45 -2.87 17.74
N GLY A 137 -2.37 -2.32 18.31
CA GLY A 137 -1.09 -2.98 18.37
C GLY A 137 0.09 -2.03 18.33
N VAL A 138 1.18 -2.50 17.72
CA VAL A 138 2.37 -1.72 17.44
C VAL A 138 2.33 -1.28 15.97
N HIS A 139 2.36 0.03 15.76
CA HIS A 139 2.37 0.65 14.45
C HIS A 139 3.80 0.98 14.01
N MET A 140 4.06 0.89 12.72
CA MET A 140 5.36 1.23 12.15
C MET A 140 5.20 2.27 11.03
N TYR A 141 6.15 3.19 11.02
CA TYR A 141 6.32 4.18 9.95
C TYR A 141 7.74 4.13 9.44
N SER A 142 7.94 4.47 8.17
CA SER A 142 9.27 4.62 7.58
C SER A 142 9.49 6.02 7.01
N SER A 143 10.75 6.48 7.05
CA SER A 143 11.14 7.78 6.51
C SER A 143 12.58 7.75 6.01
N LYS A 144 12.90 8.61 5.03
CA LYS A 144 14.26 8.88 4.57
C LYS A 144 14.88 10.13 5.21
N ASP A 145 14.06 10.97 5.83
CA ASP A 145 14.44 12.32 6.28
C ASP A 145 13.98 12.69 7.69
N LEU A 146 13.32 11.75 8.40
CA LEU A 146 12.73 11.95 9.74
C LEU A 146 11.55 12.93 9.77
N TYR A 147 11.04 13.33 8.62
CA TYR A 147 9.94 14.28 8.52
C TYR A 147 8.76 13.72 7.74
N ASN A 148 9.03 13.22 6.53
CA ASN A 148 8.02 12.60 5.67
C ASN A 148 7.89 11.12 6.03
N TRP A 149 6.83 10.79 6.76
CA TRP A 149 6.59 9.44 7.28
C TRP A 149 5.60 8.68 6.40
N LYS A 150 6.05 7.54 5.90
CA LYS A 150 5.18 6.58 5.22
C LYS A 150 4.58 5.64 6.27
N ASP A 151 3.27 5.47 6.23
CA ASP A 151 2.55 4.48 7.05
C ASP A 151 2.84 3.06 6.53
N GLU A 152 3.42 2.21 7.37
CA GLU A 152 3.66 0.79 7.11
C GLU A 152 2.61 -0.10 7.80
N GLY A 153 1.71 0.49 8.56
CA GLY A 153 0.61 -0.18 9.24
C GLY A 153 0.95 -0.78 10.60
N VAL A 154 0.00 -1.55 11.13
CA VAL A 154 0.17 -2.28 12.39
C VAL A 154 0.99 -3.55 12.14
N VAL A 155 2.22 -3.56 12.66
CA VAL A 155 3.18 -4.66 12.45
C VAL A 155 3.12 -5.73 13.52
N LEU A 156 2.58 -5.40 14.70
CA LEU A 156 2.32 -6.36 15.77
C LEU A 156 0.92 -6.08 16.33
N ARG A 157 0.00 -7.01 16.11
CA ARG A 157 -1.38 -6.90 16.56
C ARG A 157 -1.51 -7.26 18.04
N THR A 158 -2.44 -6.61 18.75
CA THR A 158 -2.87 -7.06 20.07
C THR A 158 -3.99 -8.08 19.95
N MET A 159 -4.09 -8.98 20.92
CA MET A 159 -5.22 -9.89 21.03
C MET A 159 -6.39 -9.19 21.74
N ASP A 160 -7.60 -9.47 21.27
CA ASP A 160 -8.83 -9.00 21.91
C ASP A 160 -9.27 -9.95 23.02
N ASN A 161 -8.97 -11.23 22.88
CA ASN A 161 -9.28 -12.28 23.85
C ASN A 161 -8.32 -13.49 23.70
N TYR A 162 -8.28 -14.37 24.70
CA TYR A 162 -7.41 -15.55 24.72
C TYR A 162 -7.75 -16.61 23.67
N ASP A 163 -9.00 -16.69 23.23
CA ASP A 163 -9.42 -17.69 22.22
C ASP A 163 -8.72 -17.47 20.87
N GLN A 164 -8.19 -16.28 20.64
CA GLN A 164 -7.43 -15.97 19.43
C GLN A 164 -6.10 -16.73 19.34
N PHE A 165 -5.56 -17.24 20.43
CA PHE A 165 -4.42 -18.16 20.37
C PHE A 165 -4.75 -19.44 19.59
N GLU A 166 -5.99 -19.91 19.65
CA GLU A 166 -6.41 -21.13 19.02
C GLU A 166 -7.13 -20.89 17.68
N THR A 167 -7.72 -19.71 17.49
CA THR A 167 -8.59 -19.42 16.35
C THR A 167 -7.95 -18.53 15.29
N ASP A 168 -7.00 -17.65 15.66
CA ASP A 168 -6.33 -16.75 14.72
C ASP A 168 -4.93 -17.28 14.35
N ASN A 169 -4.74 -17.64 13.08
CA ASN A 169 -3.46 -18.15 12.58
C ASN A 169 -2.29 -17.17 12.75
N TYR A 170 -2.55 -15.86 12.79
CA TYR A 170 -1.51 -14.87 13.06
C TYR A 170 -0.89 -15.10 14.44
N PHE A 171 -1.72 -15.26 15.48
CA PHE A 171 -1.20 -15.48 16.84
C PHE A 171 -0.61 -16.87 17.03
N LYS A 172 -1.18 -17.90 16.40
CA LYS A 172 -0.57 -19.24 16.36
C LYS A 172 0.84 -19.22 15.79
N ASN A 173 1.03 -18.51 14.66
CA ASN A 173 2.34 -18.43 14.01
C ASN A 173 3.34 -17.58 14.80
N LEU A 174 2.85 -16.52 15.48
CA LEU A 174 3.71 -15.61 16.24
C LEU A 174 4.24 -16.25 17.53
N TYR A 175 3.38 -16.95 18.27
CA TYR A 175 3.71 -17.47 19.59
C TYR A 175 4.05 -18.97 19.60
N GLY A 176 3.81 -19.65 18.51
CA GLY A 176 4.03 -21.10 18.43
C GLY A 176 3.06 -21.91 19.29
N ASP A 177 3.42 -23.14 19.54
CA ASP A 177 2.66 -24.01 20.44
C ASP A 177 3.02 -23.69 21.90
N LEU A 178 2.11 -23.02 22.62
CA LEU A 178 2.25 -22.70 24.04
C LEU A 178 1.83 -23.87 24.96
N SER A 179 1.51 -25.03 24.40
CA SER A 179 1.11 -26.23 25.16
C SER A 179 2.28 -27.07 25.65
N ALA A 180 3.52 -26.63 25.44
CA ALA A 180 4.73 -27.34 25.85
C ALA A 180 5.21 -26.90 27.25
#